data_e04d981e5b83edc0fdbeebaeb9023559
#
_entry.id   e04d981e5b83edc0fdbeebaeb9023559
#
_cell.length_a   1.000
_cell.length_b   1.000
_cell.length_c   1.000
_cell.angle_alpha   90.00
_cell.angle_beta   90.00
_cell.angle_gamma   90.00
#
_symmetry.space_group_name_H-M   'P 1'
#
loop_
_entity.id
_entity.type
_entity.pdbx_description
1 polymer ?
#
loop_
_entity_poly.entity_id
_entity_poly.type
_entity_poly.pdbx_seq_one_letter_code
_entity_poly.pdbx_strand_id
1 'polypeptide(L)'
;MRILVCLENDYRTYREVIAAGIHLLRLRPHTKVVTADLDVLEDEVRRLDPHLVICSLPATADYGEILCWVELSLERPTQASLVCIDGRYSEHHNPTLEDLLTVLDEVEQLL
;
A
#
# COMPACT_ATOMS: atom_id res chain seq x y z
N MET A 1 12.83 -5.07 -1.36
CA MET A 1 11.74 -4.32 -0.70
C MET A 1 10.53 -5.22 -0.53
N ARG A 2 9.90 -5.19 0.63
CA ARG A 2 8.68 -5.94 0.90
C ARG A 2 7.49 -5.01 0.90
N ILE A 3 6.45 -5.36 0.13
CA ILE A 3 5.25 -4.54 -0.04
C ILE A 3 4.05 -5.38 0.31
N LEU A 4 3.18 -4.87 1.15
CA LEU A 4 1.91 -5.49 1.50
C LEU A 4 0.77 -4.69 0.87
N VAL A 5 -0.05 -5.35 0.05
CA VAL A 5 -1.27 -4.77 -0.53
C VAL A 5 -2.46 -5.45 0.13
N CYS A 6 -3.17 -4.73 0.99
CA CYS A 6 -4.16 -5.29 1.89
C CYS A 6 -5.48 -4.50 1.78
N LEU A 7 -6.30 -4.87 0.82
CA LEU A 7 -7.59 -4.23 0.56
C LEU A 7 -8.74 -5.14 1.00
N GLU A 8 -9.90 -4.53 1.31
CA GLU A 8 -11.11 -5.29 1.56
C GLU A 8 -11.43 -6.23 0.41
N ASN A 9 -12.05 -7.35 0.72
CA ASN A 9 -12.35 -8.38 -0.28
C ASN A 9 -13.23 -7.87 -1.44
N ASP A 10 -14.07 -6.87 -1.20
CA ASP A 10 -14.88 -6.23 -2.24
C ASP A 10 -14.01 -5.55 -3.32
N TYR A 11 -12.77 -5.23 -2.99
CA TYR A 11 -11.80 -4.61 -3.91
C TYR A 11 -10.71 -5.59 -4.34
N ARG A 12 -10.99 -6.88 -4.31
CA ARG A 12 -10.04 -7.93 -4.65
C ARG A 12 -9.41 -7.74 -6.03
N THR A 13 -10.24 -7.39 -7.03
CA THR A 13 -9.73 -7.16 -8.40
C THR A 13 -8.75 -5.99 -8.43
N TYR A 14 -9.08 -4.90 -7.75
CA TYR A 14 -8.21 -3.73 -7.68
C TYR A 14 -6.90 -4.05 -6.96
N ARG A 15 -6.97 -4.82 -5.88
CA ARG A 15 -5.79 -5.31 -5.16
C ARG A 15 -4.85 -6.08 -6.08
N GLU A 16 -5.40 -6.97 -6.90
CA GLU A 16 -4.62 -7.77 -7.83
C GLU A 16 -4.03 -6.91 -8.96
N VAL A 17 -4.76 -5.90 -9.42
CA VAL A 17 -4.25 -4.94 -10.42
C VAL A 17 -3.05 -4.17 -9.88
N ILE A 18 -3.12 -3.71 -8.63
CA ILE A 18 -2.00 -3.01 -7.98
C ILE A 18 -0.79 -3.94 -7.89
N ALA A 19 -0.98 -5.15 -7.39
CA ALA A 19 0.10 -6.13 -7.22
C ALA A 19 0.73 -6.49 -8.57
N ALA A 20 -0.09 -6.73 -9.60
CA ALA A 20 0.39 -7.04 -10.95
C ALA A 20 1.14 -5.86 -11.55
N GLY A 21 0.63 -4.64 -11.36
CA GLY A 21 1.30 -3.43 -11.85
C GLY A 21 2.68 -3.25 -11.24
N ILE A 22 2.81 -3.44 -9.94
CA ILE A 22 4.10 -3.39 -9.25
C ILE A 22 5.03 -4.46 -9.81
N HIS A 23 4.53 -5.68 -9.94
CA HIS A 23 5.30 -6.82 -10.43
C HIS A 23 5.81 -6.61 -11.87
N LEU A 24 4.95 -6.06 -12.74
CA LEU A 24 5.29 -5.87 -14.15
C LEU A 24 6.14 -4.62 -14.40
N LEU A 25 5.90 -3.54 -13.65
CA LEU A 25 6.48 -2.23 -13.93
C LEU A 25 7.63 -1.85 -12.99
N ARG A 26 7.76 -2.55 -11.88
CA ARG A 26 8.81 -2.32 -10.87
C ARG A 26 9.46 -3.62 -10.43
N LEU A 27 9.53 -4.60 -11.34
CA LEU A 27 10.17 -5.88 -11.04
C LEU A 27 11.65 -5.68 -10.75
N ARG A 28 12.05 -5.99 -9.53
CA ARG A 28 13.44 -5.99 -9.09
C ARG A 28 13.73 -7.31 -8.36
N PRO A 29 14.99 -7.80 -8.39
CA PRO A 29 15.32 -9.12 -7.84
C PRO A 29 14.91 -9.33 -6.39
N HIS A 30 14.83 -8.25 -5.60
CA HIS A 30 14.54 -8.32 -4.17
C HIS A 30 13.17 -7.74 -3.78
N THR A 31 12.32 -7.45 -4.77
CA THR A 31 10.97 -6.94 -4.49
C THR A 31 10.02 -8.11 -4.26
N LYS A 32 9.36 -8.10 -3.12
CA LYS A 32 8.33 -9.07 -2.75
C LYS A 32 7.01 -8.34 -2.53
N VAL A 33 5.96 -8.75 -3.23
CA VAL A 33 4.61 -8.21 -3.07
C VAL A 33 3.72 -9.30 -2.51
N VAL A 34 3.05 -9.00 -1.41
CA VAL A 34 2.07 -9.91 -0.80
C VAL A 34 0.71 -9.21 -0.81
N THR A 35 -0.32 -9.93 -1.21
CA THR A 35 -1.70 -9.45 -1.18
C THR A 35 -2.47 -10.18 -0.08
N ALA A 36 -3.35 -9.47 0.60
CA ALA A 36 -4.18 -10.05 1.64
C ALA A 36 -5.49 -9.26 1.79
N ASP A 37 -6.44 -9.85 2.51
CA ASP A 37 -7.67 -9.16 2.90
C ASP A 37 -7.36 -8.19 4.05
N LEU A 38 -8.11 -7.08 4.10
CA LEU A 38 -7.94 -6.06 5.14
C LEU A 38 -8.12 -6.63 6.56
N ASP A 39 -8.94 -7.66 6.71
CA ASP A 39 -9.22 -8.29 8.01
C ASP A 39 -7.97 -8.87 8.69
N VAL A 40 -6.96 -9.23 7.90
CA VAL A 40 -5.72 -9.83 8.42
C VAL A 40 -4.53 -8.87 8.36
N LEU A 41 -4.80 -7.58 8.18
CA LEU A 41 -3.75 -6.56 7.99
C LEU A 41 -2.69 -6.59 9.10
N GLU A 42 -3.11 -6.58 10.37
CA GLU A 42 -2.17 -6.53 11.49
C GLU A 42 -1.29 -7.78 11.56
N ASP A 43 -1.89 -8.96 11.32
CA ASP A 43 -1.16 -10.22 11.33
C ASP A 43 -0.12 -10.27 10.19
N GLU A 44 -0.53 -9.80 9.01
CA GLU A 44 0.37 -9.76 7.85
C GLU A 44 1.49 -8.73 8.02
N VAL A 45 1.21 -7.58 8.64
CA VAL A 45 2.24 -6.59 8.97
C VAL A 45 3.31 -7.21 9.87
N ARG A 46 2.89 -7.93 10.92
CA ARG A 46 3.83 -8.59 11.83
C ARG A 46 4.62 -9.71 11.15
N ARG A 47 3.96 -10.49 10.30
CA ARG A 47 4.57 -11.62 9.61
C ARG A 47 5.56 -11.20 8.53
N LEU A 48 5.20 -10.21 7.74
CA LEU A 48 6.00 -9.78 6.58
C LEU A 48 7.06 -8.73 6.92
N ASP A 49 6.79 -7.91 7.93
CA ASP A 49 7.59 -6.73 8.25
C ASP A 49 7.81 -5.88 6.99
N PRO A 50 6.74 -5.37 6.37
CA PRO A 50 6.83 -4.69 5.09
C PRO A 50 7.49 -3.31 5.20
N HIS A 51 8.12 -2.88 4.12
CA HIS A 51 8.63 -1.52 3.98
C HIS A 51 7.53 -0.54 3.58
N LEU A 52 6.52 -1.02 2.86
CA LEU A 52 5.37 -0.24 2.41
C LEU A 52 4.10 -1.06 2.58
N VAL A 53 3.08 -0.44 3.15
CA VAL A 53 1.72 -1.00 3.25
C VAL A 53 0.79 -0.16 2.39
N ILE A 54 0.04 -0.80 1.50
CA ILE A 54 -1.04 -0.17 0.73
C ILE A 54 -2.33 -0.83 1.18
N CYS A 55 -3.22 -0.07 1.81
CA CYS A 55 -4.48 -0.61 2.33
C CYS A 55 -5.65 0.31 1.98
N SER A 56 -6.86 -0.18 2.19
CA SER A 56 -8.09 0.60 1.98
C SER A 56 -8.57 1.24 3.29
N LEU A 57 -9.21 2.40 3.19
CA LEU A 57 -9.89 3.03 4.33
C LEU A 57 -11.26 2.36 4.57
N PRO A 58 -11.75 2.31 5.81
CA PRO A 58 -11.08 2.75 7.03
C PRO A 58 -10.03 1.74 7.50
N ALA A 59 -8.79 2.19 7.66
CA ALA A 59 -7.74 1.38 8.25
C ALA A 59 -7.65 1.72 9.73
N THR A 60 -8.03 0.77 10.59
CA THR A 60 -7.96 0.93 12.04
C THR A 60 -6.73 0.23 12.62
N ALA A 61 -5.90 -0.31 11.74
CA ALA A 61 -4.76 -1.10 12.14
C ALA A 61 -3.62 -0.26 12.69
N ASP A 62 -2.90 -0.86 13.64
CA ASP A 62 -1.63 -0.33 14.10
C ASP A 62 -0.54 -0.84 13.16
N TYR A 63 0.17 0.08 12.51
CA TYR A 63 1.27 -0.26 11.61
C TYR A 63 2.58 -0.50 12.35
N GLY A 64 2.59 -0.36 13.68
CA GLY A 64 3.80 -0.55 14.48
C GLY A 64 4.90 0.43 14.09
N GLU A 65 6.08 -0.09 13.76
CA GLU A 65 7.24 0.73 13.37
C GLU A 65 7.34 1.01 11.88
N ILE A 66 6.30 0.67 11.10
CA ILE A 66 6.29 0.88 9.65
C ILE A 66 6.16 2.37 9.36
N LEU A 67 7.11 2.91 8.60
CA LEU A 67 7.20 4.35 8.34
C LEU A 67 6.52 4.79 7.04
N CYS A 68 6.11 3.84 6.20
CA CYS A 68 5.53 4.16 4.89
C CYS A 68 4.23 3.38 4.68
N TRP A 69 3.14 4.09 4.46
CA TRP A 69 1.87 3.47 4.11
C TRP A 69 1.03 4.36 3.21
N VAL A 70 0.11 3.73 2.49
CA VAL A 70 -0.91 4.39 1.69
C VAL A 70 -2.27 3.86 2.13
N GLU A 71 -3.19 4.75 2.50
CA GLU A 71 -4.57 4.42 2.83
C GLU A 71 -5.48 4.93 1.72
N LEU A 72 -5.98 4.01 0.89
CA LEU A 72 -6.79 4.35 -0.28
C LEU A 72 -8.26 4.57 0.12
N SER A 73 -8.84 5.70 -0.28
CA SER A 73 -10.26 5.97 -0.13
C SER A 73 -10.99 5.48 -1.36
N LEU A 74 -11.49 4.23 -1.32
CA LEU A 74 -12.13 3.58 -2.46
C LEU A 74 -13.66 3.75 -2.48
N GLU A 75 -14.28 3.85 -1.30
CA GLU A 75 -15.74 3.97 -1.19
C GLU A 75 -16.26 5.40 -1.31
N ARG A 76 -15.41 6.38 -1.02
CA ARG A 76 -15.77 7.79 -1.00
C ARG A 76 -14.83 8.59 -1.91
N PRO A 77 -15.17 8.75 -3.20
CA PRO A 77 -14.28 9.45 -4.14
C PRO A 77 -13.97 10.90 -3.74
N THR A 78 -14.84 11.52 -2.94
CA THR A 78 -14.62 12.89 -2.45
C THR A 78 -13.66 12.96 -1.27
N GLN A 79 -13.38 11.82 -0.62
CA GLN A 79 -12.43 11.75 0.47
C GLN A 79 -11.03 11.46 -0.10
N ALA A 80 -10.04 12.23 0.34
CA ALA A 80 -8.67 12.02 -0.10
C ALA A 80 -8.09 10.70 0.45
N SER A 81 -7.29 10.05 -0.37
CA SER A 81 -6.40 8.97 0.09
C SER A 81 -5.21 9.60 0.81
N LEU A 82 -4.68 8.91 1.81
CA LEU A 82 -3.57 9.39 2.63
C LEU A 82 -2.31 8.63 2.28
N VAL A 83 -1.21 9.36 2.10
CA VAL A 83 0.12 8.80 1.87
C VAL A 83 1.04 9.27 2.98
N CYS A 84 1.73 8.32 3.61
CA CYS A 84 2.76 8.63 4.60
C CYS A 84 4.07 8.00 4.16
N ILE A 85 5.10 8.82 4.03
CA ILE A 85 6.45 8.37 3.67
C ILE A 85 7.42 8.95 4.69
N ASP A 86 8.00 8.08 5.51
CA ASP A 86 8.95 8.45 6.56
C ASP A 86 8.39 9.55 7.48
N GLY A 87 7.14 9.38 7.91
CA GLY A 87 6.46 10.32 8.79
C GLY A 87 5.91 11.58 8.12
N ARG A 88 6.08 11.74 6.83
CA ARG A 88 5.54 12.89 6.07
C ARG A 88 4.23 12.52 5.43
N TYR A 89 3.17 13.26 5.75
CA TYR A 89 1.83 12.99 5.26
C TYR A 89 1.51 13.85 4.03
N SER A 90 0.80 13.25 3.08
CA SER A 90 0.20 13.97 1.96
C SER A 90 -1.16 13.38 1.62
N GLU A 91 -2.02 14.19 1.00
CA GLU A 91 -3.35 13.77 0.56
C GLU A 91 -3.39 13.72 -0.95
N HIS A 92 -4.02 12.67 -1.49
CA HIS A 92 -4.15 12.47 -2.93
C HIS A 92 -5.58 12.08 -3.25
N HIS A 93 -6.22 12.80 -4.16
CA HIS A 93 -7.55 12.45 -4.64
C HIS A 93 -7.43 11.48 -5.82
N ASN A 94 -8.09 10.32 -5.71
CA ASN A 94 -8.14 9.30 -6.76
C ASN A 94 -6.74 8.94 -7.32
N PRO A 95 -5.80 8.49 -6.46
CA PRO A 95 -4.48 8.14 -6.95
C PRO A 95 -4.55 7.04 -8.00
N THR A 96 -3.78 7.21 -9.07
CA THR A 96 -3.66 6.22 -10.14
C THR A 96 -2.64 5.16 -9.77
N LEU A 97 -2.57 4.08 -10.57
CA LEU A 97 -1.50 3.10 -10.41
C LEU A 97 -0.13 3.76 -10.54
N GLU A 98 0.02 4.71 -11.47
CA GLU A 98 1.27 5.45 -11.66
C GLU A 98 1.64 6.26 -10.41
N ASP A 99 0.66 6.88 -9.75
CA ASP A 99 0.89 7.59 -8.48
C ASP A 99 1.41 6.63 -7.40
N LEU A 100 0.84 5.44 -7.31
CA LEU A 100 1.29 4.41 -6.36
C LEU A 100 2.71 3.93 -6.68
N LEU A 101 3.04 3.79 -7.95
CA LEU A 101 4.40 3.42 -8.36
C LEU A 101 5.41 4.51 -8.01
N THR A 102 5.01 5.78 -8.09
CA THR A 102 5.85 6.91 -7.65
C THR A 102 6.12 6.84 -6.16
N VAL A 103 5.10 6.54 -5.34
CA VAL A 103 5.27 6.33 -3.90
C VAL A 103 6.26 5.20 -3.64
N LEU A 104 6.11 4.10 -4.36
CA LEU A 104 6.99 2.95 -4.22
C LEU A 104 8.45 3.30 -4.54
N ASP A 105 8.67 4.09 -5.59
CA ASP A 105 10.01 4.56 -5.95
C ASP A 105 10.61 5.44 -4.85
N GLU A 106 9.82 6.30 -4.23
CA GLU A 106 10.27 7.14 -3.12
C GLU A 106 10.63 6.30 -1.88
N VAL A 107 9.82 5.28 -1.56
CA VAL A 107 10.11 4.37 -0.45
C VAL A 107 11.43 3.62 -0.71
N GLU A 108 11.62 3.17 -1.93
CA GLU A 108 12.85 2.46 -2.30
C GLU A 108 14.10 3.31 -2.10
N GLN A 109 14.02 4.62 -2.33
CA GLN A 109 15.13 5.52 -2.11
C GLN A 109 15.50 5.66 -0.62
N LEU A 110 14.59 5.32 0.29
CA LEU A 110 14.85 5.35 1.73
C LEU A 110 15.58 4.08 2.22
N LEU A 111 15.64 3.07 1.40
CA LEU A 111 16.28 1.79 1.73
C LEU A 111 17.75 1.80 1.23
#